data_bb9eca637ccf5648c28458b85e618581
#
_entry.id   bb9eca637ccf5648c28458b85e618581
#
_cell.length_a   1.000
_cell.length_b   1.000
_cell.length_c   1.000
_cell.angle_alpha   90.00
_cell.angle_beta   90.00
_cell.angle_gamma   90.00
#
_symmetry.space_group_name_H-M   'P 1'
#
loop_
_entity.id
_entity.type
_entity.pdbx_description
1 polymer ?
#
loop_
_entity_poly.entity_id
_entity_poly.type
_entity_poly.pdbx_seq_one_letter_code
_entity_poly.pdbx_strand_id
1 'polypeptide(L)'
;MNRKWLFVVFIAVPGLMLLLYLGVWQMKRLAWKEALLENISYNLSSEPSILPTELKKSEHNYKMVEVEGFLEPRAIFILTPVKGSGAGFRVISPLKLQDGSKILIDRGVIKEQDTDRLET
;
A
#
# COMPACT_ATOMS: atom_id res chain seq x y z
N MET A 1 3.63 -56.93 7.99
CA MET A 1 3.73 -55.51 8.36
C MET A 1 2.87 -55.30 9.61
N ASN A 2 3.47 -54.81 10.67
CA ASN A 2 2.77 -54.68 11.95
C ASN A 2 1.71 -53.56 11.89
N ARG A 3 0.53 -53.85 12.41
CA ARG A 3 -0.63 -52.90 12.43
C ARG A 3 -0.27 -51.48 12.95
N LYS A 4 0.75 -51.42 13.79
CA LYS A 4 1.30 -50.12 14.31
C LYS A 4 2.00 -49.30 13.23
N TRP A 5 2.73 -49.94 12.32
CA TRP A 5 3.41 -49.27 11.21
C TRP A 5 2.43 -48.72 10.17
N LEU A 6 1.33 -49.44 9.91
CA LEU A 6 0.26 -48.95 9.04
C LEU A 6 -0.37 -47.67 9.59
N PHE A 7 -0.54 -47.59 10.90
CA PHE A 7 -1.10 -46.39 11.54
C PHE A 7 -0.16 -45.19 11.44
N VAL A 8 1.14 -45.39 11.62
CA VAL A 8 2.17 -44.37 11.47
C VAL A 8 2.20 -43.84 10.03
N VAL A 9 2.20 -44.74 9.04
CA VAL A 9 2.19 -44.35 7.62
C VAL A 9 0.92 -43.61 7.24
N PHE A 10 -0.23 -44.05 7.77
CA PHE A 10 -1.53 -43.41 7.49
C PHE A 10 -1.63 -41.96 8.02
N ILE A 11 -0.86 -41.62 9.06
CA ILE A 11 -0.77 -40.23 9.59
C ILE A 11 0.36 -39.47 8.93
N ALA A 12 1.52 -40.11 8.71
CA ALA A 12 2.70 -39.44 8.17
C ALA A 12 2.55 -39.01 6.72
N VAL A 13 1.91 -39.80 5.89
CA VAL A 13 1.73 -39.47 4.46
C VAL A 13 0.83 -38.26 4.24
N PRO A 14 -0.38 -38.18 4.85
CA PRO A 14 -1.19 -36.94 4.73
C PRO A 14 -0.52 -35.73 5.35
N GLY A 15 0.18 -35.89 6.48
CA GLY A 15 0.94 -34.83 7.10
C GLY A 15 2.04 -34.27 6.19
N LEU A 16 2.79 -35.15 5.54
CA LEU A 16 3.81 -34.77 4.57
C LEU A 16 3.21 -34.05 3.36
N MET A 17 2.10 -34.55 2.82
CA MET A 17 1.39 -33.91 1.70
C MET A 17 0.91 -32.52 2.07
N LEU A 18 0.38 -32.34 3.28
CA LEU A 18 -0.05 -31.04 3.76
C LEU A 18 1.14 -30.05 3.84
N LEU A 19 2.27 -30.50 4.38
CA LEU A 19 3.48 -29.68 4.48
C LEU A 19 4.02 -29.29 3.10
N LEU A 20 4.03 -30.18 2.14
CA LEU A 20 4.43 -29.90 0.76
C LEU A 20 3.47 -28.90 0.10
N TYR A 21 2.17 -29.08 0.30
CA TYR A 21 1.16 -28.15 -0.21
C TYR A 21 1.35 -26.73 0.38
N LEU A 22 1.54 -26.62 1.70
CA LEU A 22 1.83 -25.33 2.35
C LEU A 22 3.13 -24.72 1.82
N GLY A 23 4.17 -25.50 1.60
CA GLY A 23 5.45 -25.04 1.06
C GLY A 23 5.28 -24.42 -0.33
N VAL A 24 4.60 -25.11 -1.23
CA VAL A 24 4.28 -24.58 -2.58
C VAL A 24 3.43 -23.33 -2.52
N TRP A 25 2.45 -23.29 -1.63
CA TRP A 25 1.61 -22.12 -1.43
C TRP A 25 2.41 -20.89 -0.95
N GLN A 26 3.35 -21.08 -0.01
CA GLN A 26 4.23 -20.03 0.48
C GLN A 26 5.15 -19.49 -0.64
N MET A 27 5.67 -20.36 -1.49
CA MET A 27 6.48 -19.93 -2.64
C MET A 27 5.67 -19.09 -3.63
N LYS A 28 4.44 -19.49 -3.93
CA LYS A 28 3.54 -18.69 -4.80
C LYS A 28 3.21 -17.32 -4.20
N ARG A 29 2.98 -17.26 -2.89
CA ARG A 29 2.73 -16.02 -2.18
C ARG A 29 3.94 -15.09 -2.22
N LEU A 30 5.15 -15.62 -2.06
CA LEU A 30 6.39 -14.86 -2.17
C LEU A 30 6.55 -14.29 -3.58
N ALA A 31 6.41 -15.10 -4.61
CA ALA A 31 6.52 -14.66 -6.01
C ALA A 31 5.51 -13.55 -6.35
N TRP A 32 4.28 -13.66 -5.84
CA TRP A 32 3.27 -12.62 -6.01
C TRP A 32 3.68 -11.29 -5.34
N LYS A 33 4.24 -11.35 -4.13
CA LYS A 33 4.74 -10.16 -3.43
C LYS A 33 5.91 -9.50 -4.15
N GLU A 34 6.85 -10.30 -4.65
CA GLU A 34 8.00 -9.81 -5.40
C GLU A 34 7.56 -9.11 -6.69
N ALA A 35 6.64 -9.70 -7.45
CA ALA A 35 6.07 -9.07 -8.64
C ALA A 35 5.35 -7.76 -8.34
N LEU A 36 4.63 -7.68 -7.21
CA LEU A 36 3.98 -6.45 -6.77
C LEU A 36 5.00 -5.35 -6.43
N LEU A 37 6.06 -5.70 -5.71
CA LEU A 37 7.14 -4.76 -5.35
C LEU A 37 7.90 -4.27 -6.58
N GLU A 38 8.16 -5.15 -7.55
CA GLU A 38 8.81 -4.79 -8.80
C GLU A 38 7.96 -3.80 -9.61
N ASN A 39 6.64 -4.02 -9.72
CA ASN A 39 5.72 -3.09 -10.37
C ASN A 39 5.69 -1.73 -9.67
N ILE A 40 5.66 -1.70 -8.33
CA ILE A 40 5.69 -0.46 -7.55
C ILE A 40 7.01 0.28 -7.79
N SER A 41 8.14 -0.43 -7.73
CA SER A 41 9.46 0.15 -7.96
C SER A 41 9.59 0.71 -9.37
N TYR A 42 9.11 0.00 -10.37
CA TYR A 42 9.09 0.45 -11.76
C TYR A 42 8.25 1.74 -11.92
N ASN A 43 7.06 1.77 -11.35
CA ASN A 43 6.18 2.95 -11.43
C ASN A 43 6.75 4.17 -10.69
N LEU A 44 7.44 3.96 -9.58
CA LEU A 44 8.11 5.04 -8.85
C LEU A 44 9.38 5.56 -9.55
N SER A 45 10.04 4.71 -10.33
CA SER A 45 11.25 5.08 -11.07
C SER A 45 10.99 5.65 -12.45
N SER A 46 9.76 5.55 -12.95
CA SER A 46 9.37 6.12 -14.24
C SER A 46 9.34 7.64 -14.16
N GLU A 47 9.62 8.29 -15.30
CA GLU A 47 9.50 9.75 -15.39
C GLU A 47 8.07 10.20 -15.07
N PRO A 48 7.92 11.34 -14.38
CA PRO A 48 6.61 11.90 -14.07
C PRO A 48 5.80 12.09 -15.36
N SER A 49 4.60 11.57 -15.40
CA SER A 49 3.70 11.75 -16.55
C SER A 49 2.54 12.67 -16.17
N ILE A 50 1.95 13.31 -17.18
CA ILE A 50 0.75 14.11 -16.96
C ILE A 50 -0.37 13.22 -16.42
N LEU A 51 -1.13 13.74 -15.46
CA LEU A 51 -2.25 13.02 -14.85
C LEU A 51 -3.28 12.64 -15.93
N PRO A 52 -3.55 11.34 -16.16
CA PRO A 52 -4.55 10.94 -17.14
C PRO A 52 -5.96 11.29 -16.65
N THR A 53 -6.84 11.63 -17.58
CA THR A 53 -8.24 12.00 -17.28
C THR A 53 -9.05 10.83 -16.72
N GLU A 54 -8.72 9.59 -17.14
CA GLU A 54 -9.33 8.37 -16.61
C GLU A 54 -8.31 7.57 -15.81
N LEU A 55 -8.58 7.40 -14.52
CA LEU A 55 -7.72 6.65 -13.62
C LEU A 55 -8.16 5.19 -13.50
N LYS A 56 -7.38 4.30 -14.06
CA LYS A 56 -7.52 2.85 -13.83
C LYS A 56 -6.61 2.41 -12.69
N LYS A 57 -7.21 1.92 -11.62
CA LYS A 57 -6.50 1.54 -10.39
C LYS A 57 -5.37 0.54 -10.61
N SER A 58 -5.53 -0.39 -11.56
CA SER A 58 -4.53 -1.42 -11.85
C SER A 58 -3.29 -0.90 -12.57
N GLU A 59 -3.43 0.16 -13.37
CA GLU A 59 -2.36 0.65 -14.24
C GLU A 59 -1.67 1.90 -13.68
N HIS A 60 -2.38 2.69 -12.84
CA HIS A 60 -1.93 4.00 -12.39
C HIS A 60 -1.55 4.05 -10.89
N ASN A 61 -1.66 2.91 -10.17
CA ASN A 61 -1.21 2.85 -8.79
C ASN A 61 0.29 3.09 -8.70
N TYR A 62 0.70 3.94 -7.74
CA TYR A 62 2.09 4.27 -7.44
C TYR A 62 2.87 4.91 -8.61
N LYS A 63 2.19 5.40 -9.64
CA LYS A 63 2.83 6.10 -10.75
C LYS A 63 3.14 7.54 -10.35
N MET A 64 4.34 8.01 -10.69
CA MET A 64 4.70 9.41 -10.51
C MET A 64 3.98 10.26 -11.57
N VAL A 65 3.25 11.27 -11.11
CA VAL A 65 2.55 12.22 -11.97
C VAL A 65 2.91 13.65 -11.57
N GLU A 66 3.03 14.53 -12.53
CA GLU A 66 3.19 15.95 -12.33
C GLU A 66 1.85 16.63 -12.54
N VAL A 67 1.45 17.46 -11.57
CA VAL A 67 0.19 18.20 -11.61
C VAL A 67 0.41 19.64 -11.17
N GLU A 68 -0.23 20.55 -11.88
CA GLU A 68 -0.24 21.97 -11.53
C GLU A 68 -1.65 22.39 -11.12
N GLY A 69 -1.74 23.14 -10.03
CA GLY A 69 -3.03 23.60 -9.54
C GLY A 69 -2.91 24.50 -8.33
N PHE A 70 -4.05 24.96 -7.83
CA PHE A 70 -4.15 25.79 -6.64
C PHE A 70 -4.57 24.96 -5.44
N LEU A 71 -3.76 25.00 -4.39
CA LEU A 71 -4.07 24.33 -3.14
C LEU A 71 -5.18 25.13 -2.41
N GLU A 72 -6.30 24.46 -2.13
CA GLU A 72 -7.35 25.07 -1.32
C GLU A 72 -6.91 25.14 0.17
N PRO A 73 -7.29 26.19 0.91
CA PRO A 73 -6.91 26.35 2.32
C PRO A 73 -7.57 25.33 3.25
N ARG A 74 -8.52 24.54 2.75
CA ARG A 74 -9.19 23.49 3.52
C ARG A 74 -8.28 22.28 3.65
N ALA A 75 -8.15 21.75 4.86
CA ALA A 75 -7.43 20.52 5.13
C ALA A 75 -8.31 19.56 5.94
N ILE A 76 -8.15 18.28 5.66
CA ILE A 76 -8.76 17.20 6.43
C ILE A 76 -7.64 16.54 7.23
N PHE A 77 -7.84 16.40 8.52
CA PHE A 77 -6.91 15.77 9.44
C PHE A 77 -7.37 14.36 9.75
N ILE A 78 -6.55 13.37 9.41
CA ILE A 78 -6.82 11.94 9.68
C ILE A 78 -5.86 11.47 10.76
N LEU A 79 -6.41 11.00 11.87
CA LEU A 79 -5.60 10.41 12.94
C LEU A 79 -4.84 9.19 12.42
N THR A 80 -3.53 9.21 12.58
CA THR A 80 -2.64 8.16 12.07
C THR A 80 -1.59 7.82 13.11
N PRO A 81 -1.33 6.54 13.40
CA PRO A 81 -0.25 6.16 14.28
C PRO A 81 1.11 6.47 13.64
N VAL A 82 1.98 7.15 14.37
CA VAL A 82 3.32 7.52 13.94
C VAL A 82 4.34 6.68 14.69
N LYS A 83 5.19 5.96 13.97
CA LYS A 83 6.27 5.17 14.58
C LYS A 83 7.17 6.06 15.45
N GLY A 84 7.26 5.73 16.72
CA GLY A 84 8.15 6.42 17.67
C GLY A 84 7.61 7.70 18.30
N SER A 85 6.42 8.18 17.91
CA SER A 85 5.85 9.44 18.43
C SER A 85 4.39 9.31 18.89
N GLY A 86 3.80 8.12 18.83
CA GLY A 86 2.41 7.88 19.25
C GLY A 86 1.40 8.31 18.17
N ALA A 87 0.51 9.25 18.51
CA ALA A 87 -0.50 9.76 17.60
C ALA A 87 0.01 10.93 16.76
N GLY A 88 -0.44 11.00 15.52
CA GLY A 88 -0.22 12.13 14.64
C GLY A 88 -1.40 12.31 13.69
N PHE A 89 -1.39 13.40 12.94
CA PHE A 89 -2.43 13.70 11.98
C PHE A 89 -1.87 13.73 10.56
N ARG A 90 -2.47 12.96 9.67
CA ARG A 90 -2.21 13.04 8.23
C ARG A 90 -3.04 14.18 7.66
N VAL A 91 -2.38 15.09 6.98
CA VAL A 91 -3.01 16.29 6.40
C VAL A 91 -3.32 16.03 4.93
N ILE A 92 -4.59 16.05 4.59
CA ILE A 92 -5.07 15.90 3.21
C ILE A 92 -5.74 17.19 2.79
N SER A 93 -5.30 17.77 1.69
CA SER A 93 -5.85 19.01 1.15
C SER A 93 -6.30 18.83 -0.30
N PRO A 94 -7.41 19.46 -0.72
CA PRO A 94 -7.83 19.46 -2.11
C PRO A 94 -6.95 20.40 -2.93
N LEU A 95 -6.48 19.93 -4.08
CA LEU A 95 -5.83 20.70 -5.13
C LEU A 95 -6.80 20.90 -6.27
N LYS A 96 -7.08 22.13 -6.62
CA LYS A 96 -7.88 22.46 -7.80
C LYS A 96 -6.96 22.59 -9.01
N LEU A 97 -7.18 21.72 -9.99
CA LEU A 97 -6.45 21.70 -11.26
C LEU A 97 -6.93 22.81 -12.21
N GLN A 98 -6.15 23.09 -13.24
CA GLN A 98 -6.49 24.12 -14.24
C GLN A 98 -7.76 23.82 -15.03
N ASP A 99 -8.10 22.54 -15.20
CA ASP A 99 -9.34 22.07 -15.86
C ASP A 99 -10.61 22.19 -14.98
N GLY A 100 -10.46 22.66 -13.72
CA GLY A 100 -11.54 22.79 -12.75
C GLY A 100 -11.81 21.53 -11.93
N SER A 101 -11.16 20.42 -12.22
CA SER A 101 -11.24 19.20 -11.39
C SER A 101 -10.48 19.36 -10.07
N LYS A 102 -10.85 18.58 -9.07
CA LYS A 102 -10.20 18.58 -7.76
C LYS A 102 -9.66 17.21 -7.45
N ILE A 103 -8.42 17.18 -7.00
CA ILE A 103 -7.77 15.97 -6.49
C ILE A 103 -7.37 16.18 -5.02
N LEU A 104 -7.33 15.09 -4.26
CA LEU A 104 -6.87 15.11 -2.88
C LEU A 104 -5.38 14.82 -2.84
N ILE A 105 -4.62 15.69 -2.17
CA ILE A 105 -3.18 15.55 -1.98
C ILE A 105 -2.91 15.24 -0.52
N ASP A 106 -2.09 14.22 -0.29
CA ASP A 106 -1.52 13.93 1.02
C ASP A 106 -0.29 14.83 1.23
N ARG A 107 -0.38 15.76 2.16
CA ARG A 107 0.71 16.69 2.51
C ARG A 107 1.69 16.10 3.52
N GLY A 108 1.45 14.88 3.99
CA GLY A 108 2.26 14.22 4.99
C GLY A 108 1.61 14.17 6.36
N VAL A 109 2.41 13.78 7.34
CA VAL A 109 1.97 13.56 8.72
C VAL A 109 2.61 14.62 9.63
N ILE A 110 1.78 15.24 10.45
CA ILE A 110 2.21 16.15 11.52
C ILE A 110 2.00 15.50 12.87
N LYS A 111 2.83 15.86 13.84
CA LYS A 111 2.65 15.43 15.23
C LYS A 111 1.52 16.24 15.86
N GLU A 112 0.85 15.63 16.84
CA GLU A 112 -0.22 16.28 17.60
C GLU A 112 0.21 17.64 18.20
N GLN A 113 1.46 17.76 18.60
CA GLN A 113 2.04 18.98 19.18
C GLN A 113 2.20 20.14 18.19
N ASP A 114 2.19 19.87 16.88
CA ASP A 114 2.39 20.86 15.83
C ASP A 114 1.06 21.32 15.19
N THR A 115 -0.07 20.78 15.64
CA THR A 115 -1.40 21.11 15.10
C THR A 115 -1.76 22.57 15.31
N ASP A 116 -1.37 23.13 16.45
CA ASP A 116 -1.67 24.55 16.81
C ASP A 116 -1.01 25.58 15.87
N ARG A 117 0.01 25.15 15.11
CA ARG A 117 0.71 26.02 14.16
C ARG A 117 0.03 26.15 12.80
N LEU A 118 -0.97 25.35 12.53
CA LEU A 118 -1.66 25.33 11.23
C LEU A 118 -2.97 26.11 11.25
N GLU A 119 -3.44 26.53 12.43
CA GLU A 119 -4.64 27.37 12.58
C GLU A 119 -4.36 28.89 12.48
N THR A 120 -3.09 29.27 12.29
CA THR A 120 -2.67 30.65 12.05
C THR A 120 -2.29 30.83 10.59
#